data_069ecd000177a32b26838ce039f6453d
#
_entry.id   069ecd000177a32b26838ce039f6453d
#
_cell.length_a   1.000
_cell.length_b   1.000
_cell.length_c   1.000
_cell.angle_alpha   90.00
_cell.angle_beta   90.00
_cell.angle_gamma   90.00
#
_symmetry.space_group_name_H-M   'P 1'
#
loop_
_entity.id
_entity.type
_entity.pdbx_description
1 polymer ?
#
loop_
_entity_poly.entity_id
_entity_poly.type
_entity_poly.pdbx_seq_one_letter_code
_entity_poly.pdbx_strand_id
1 'polypeptide(L)'
;LSNLFRGCLICFVLFFSCLTTNKSIQDSHISDLGEKKKEVVIVGDGSVTNESSFKRDYLMGLKDNESFFLSNAFLKENNFYFKKARESYAKKNIGLTNYYLNKIVANENQHGRELLAKANLFFGYVNYENGFYDLSEYNFDFFLKDYKYSHASLRLAELKYLIKEKSDAISVFKEIDEFSISGYDKEIYAFLSNKLGVSHLNLESLGFLDNSVFDIFVFNGNIFVTNILGGLLRYNIKKNDCRVYLKDKKSIFLNGIKGFSDYNGTIYIGGKNVIYYIDDIDGDLKQINVPNNADFSNVQVLLGVKNGIFVGTLNSGLWFYDLKKWKNIPLGSNKISSICFDNLKNLLLVGTVDKAIYSINVDNLKKIEHLDFFSKNDNEKNINFIKRYKDSYFIGTYGGGLFELNLNKNSYKKHVIANNIDVNYFMDMEIKDKKLLFATFDHGLLIYDSENENWDYFGPNNGLLNLNLIKVSRFENYVILGTLNNGLVFVDENIKKQL
;
A
#
# COMPACT_ATOMS: atom_id res chain seq x y z
N LEU A 1 14.29 -6.84 27.73
CA LEU A 1 13.70 -5.99 26.67
C LEU A 1 12.33 -6.49 26.22
N SER A 2 12.06 -7.81 26.24
CA SER A 2 10.77 -8.38 25.81
C SER A 2 9.58 -8.12 26.75
N ASN A 3 9.84 -7.82 28.02
CA ASN A 3 8.79 -7.56 29.02
C ASN A 3 8.39 -6.08 29.17
N LEU A 4 9.15 -5.15 28.59
CA LEU A 4 8.80 -3.72 28.59
C LEU A 4 7.81 -3.33 27.47
N PHE A 5 7.72 -4.14 26.40
CA PHE A 5 6.79 -3.87 25.29
C PHE A 5 5.37 -4.42 25.51
N ARG A 6 5.16 -5.30 26.49
CA ARG A 6 3.82 -5.87 26.80
C ARG A 6 2.79 -4.87 27.33
N GLY A 7 3.23 -3.70 27.79
CA GLY A 7 2.35 -2.62 28.24
C GLY A 7 2.08 -1.55 27.18
N CYS A 8 2.85 -1.53 26.08
CA CYS A 8 3.00 -0.31 25.29
C CYS A 8 1.84 0.08 24.39
N LEU A 9 1.00 -0.81 23.84
CA LEU A 9 -0.06 -0.33 22.94
C LEU A 9 -1.40 -0.08 23.63
N ILE A 10 -1.72 -0.78 24.70
CA ILE A 10 -2.76 -0.31 25.64
C ILE A 10 -2.26 0.96 26.35
N CYS A 11 -0.98 1.04 26.69
CA CYS A 11 -0.33 2.28 27.15
C CYS A 11 -0.15 3.30 26.03
N PHE A 12 0.06 2.96 24.75
CA PHE A 12 0.15 3.93 23.66
C PHE A 12 -1.18 4.66 23.47
N VAL A 13 -2.30 3.98 23.58
CA VAL A 13 -3.62 4.62 23.59
C VAL A 13 -3.90 5.32 24.92
N LEU A 14 -3.38 4.84 26.05
CA LEU A 14 -3.54 5.43 27.38
C LEU A 14 -2.44 6.45 27.75
N PHE A 15 -1.19 6.28 27.26
CA PHE A 15 -0.09 7.21 27.56
C PHE A 15 -0.24 8.55 26.82
N PHE A 16 -0.83 8.56 25.61
CA PHE A 16 -1.08 9.82 24.91
C PHE A 16 -2.22 10.65 25.54
N SER A 17 -3.10 10.05 26.33
CA SER A 17 -4.05 10.85 27.12
C SER A 17 -3.42 11.56 28.33
N CYS A 18 -2.25 11.11 28.80
CA CYS A 18 -1.55 11.69 29.95
C CYS A 18 -0.40 12.65 29.61
N LEU A 19 0.13 12.63 28.36
CA LEU A 19 1.24 13.51 27.94
C LEU A 19 0.82 14.89 27.41
N THR A 20 -0.47 15.21 27.44
CA THR A 20 -0.97 16.54 27.04
C THR A 20 -0.99 17.58 28.16
N THR A 21 -0.42 17.28 29.34
CA THR A 21 -0.20 18.29 30.40
C THR A 21 1.27 18.64 30.45
N ASN A 22 1.58 19.87 30.04
CA ASN A 22 2.86 20.60 30.16
C ASN A 22 3.93 20.34 29.09
N LYS A 23 3.80 21.04 27.99
CA LYS A 23 4.92 21.79 27.38
C LYS A 23 4.36 22.96 26.55
N SER A 24 4.55 24.16 27.11
CA SER A 24 4.50 25.40 26.34
C SER A 24 5.60 25.39 25.28
N ILE A 25 5.24 25.26 24.03
CA ILE A 25 6.15 25.46 22.90
C ILE A 25 6.00 26.92 22.49
N GLN A 26 7.10 27.65 22.59
CA GLN A 26 7.22 29.03 22.12
C GLN A 26 6.93 29.13 20.63
N ASP A 27 6.10 30.11 20.31
CA ASP A 27 5.76 30.53 18.96
C ASP A 27 7.02 30.90 18.17
N SER A 28 7.29 30.21 17.08
CA SER A 28 8.14 30.71 16.00
C SER A 28 7.36 30.68 14.68
N HIS A 29 7.08 31.88 14.23
CA HIS A 29 6.64 32.33 12.93
C HIS A 29 6.39 31.27 11.83
N ILE A 30 5.11 31.04 11.52
CA ILE A 30 4.67 30.61 10.20
C ILE A 30 3.67 31.67 9.73
N SER A 31 4.17 32.61 8.93
CA SER A 31 3.37 33.59 8.22
C SER A 31 2.80 32.98 6.94
N ASP A 32 1.55 33.26 6.67
CA ASP A 32 0.83 33.21 5.40
C ASP A 32 1.16 32.03 4.44
N LEU A 33 0.37 30.98 4.54
CA LEU A 33 0.17 30.09 3.41
C LEU A 33 -1.27 30.27 2.92
N GLY A 34 -1.41 31.18 1.93
CA GLY A 34 -2.60 31.21 1.08
C GLY A 34 -2.83 29.86 0.42
N GLU A 35 -4.09 29.59 0.07
CA GLU A 35 -4.54 28.39 -0.64
C GLU A 35 -3.77 28.17 -1.95
N LYS A 36 -2.53 27.69 -1.86
CA LYS A 36 -1.82 27.14 -3.00
C LYS A 36 -2.08 25.66 -3.05
N LYS A 37 -2.72 25.19 -4.11
CA LYS A 37 -2.70 23.78 -4.49
C LYS A 37 -1.26 23.31 -4.40
N LYS A 38 -0.95 22.46 -3.40
CA LYS A 38 0.36 21.82 -3.31
C LYS A 38 0.33 20.60 -4.23
N GLU A 39 1.21 20.56 -5.19
CA GLU A 39 1.53 19.32 -5.89
C GLU A 39 2.00 18.29 -4.85
N VAL A 40 1.36 17.14 -4.83
CA VAL A 40 1.76 16.03 -3.97
C VAL A 40 2.92 15.32 -4.66
N VAL A 41 4.09 15.46 -4.11
CA VAL A 41 5.26 14.71 -4.58
C VAL A 41 5.20 13.33 -3.93
N ILE A 42 4.87 12.31 -4.71
CA ILE A 42 5.05 10.92 -4.29
C ILE A 42 6.54 10.62 -4.39
N VAL A 43 7.23 10.66 -3.25
CA VAL A 43 8.67 10.41 -3.18
C VAL A 43 8.90 8.90 -3.22
N GLY A 44 9.57 8.44 -4.25
CA GLY A 44 10.12 7.08 -4.26
C GLY A 44 11.26 7.01 -3.26
N ASP A 45 11.17 6.09 -2.33
CA ASP A 45 12.00 5.79 -1.16
C ASP A 45 12.63 6.99 -0.42
N GLY A 46 12.35 7.07 0.88
CA GLY A 46 12.72 8.20 1.76
C GLY A 46 14.19 8.25 2.18
N SER A 47 15.14 7.86 1.33
CA SER A 47 16.56 8.11 1.56
C SER A 47 17.02 9.26 0.67
N VAL A 48 17.17 10.43 1.23
CA VAL A 48 17.95 11.55 0.67
C VAL A 48 19.44 11.19 0.76
N THR A 49 19.84 10.08 0.16
CA THR A 49 21.25 9.75 -0.05
C THR A 49 21.46 9.67 -1.54
N ASN A 50 22.11 10.71 -2.07
CA ASN A 50 22.79 10.74 -3.37
C ASN A 50 22.28 9.68 -4.39
N GLU A 51 21.02 9.81 -4.83
CA GLU A 51 20.43 8.96 -5.86
C GLU A 51 21.33 8.91 -7.12
N SER A 52 22.05 9.99 -7.38
CA SER A 52 23.04 10.08 -8.46
C SER A 52 24.29 9.22 -8.24
N SER A 53 24.76 9.06 -6.99
CA SER A 53 25.90 8.19 -6.70
C SER A 53 25.50 6.71 -6.75
N PHE A 54 24.34 6.37 -6.20
CA PHE A 54 23.79 5.02 -6.25
C PHE A 54 23.51 4.57 -7.69
N LYS A 55 22.89 5.41 -8.52
CA LYS A 55 22.68 5.13 -9.95
C LYS A 55 23.99 4.86 -10.69
N ARG A 56 25.04 5.62 -10.37
CA ARG A 56 26.39 5.45 -10.96
C ARG A 56 27.04 4.14 -10.50
N ASP A 57 26.98 3.83 -9.22
CA ASP A 57 27.58 2.62 -8.66
C ASP A 57 26.87 1.35 -9.13
N TYR A 58 25.53 1.41 -9.27
CA TYR A 58 24.73 0.35 -9.85
C TYR A 58 25.13 0.05 -11.28
N LEU A 59 25.27 1.08 -12.14
CA LEU A 59 25.69 0.93 -13.54
C LEU A 59 27.12 0.38 -13.67
N MET A 60 28.00 0.70 -12.76
CA MET A 60 29.39 0.19 -12.76
C MET A 60 29.46 -1.29 -12.36
N GLY A 61 28.54 -1.79 -11.55
CA GLY A 61 28.44 -3.21 -11.17
C GLY A 61 27.90 -4.14 -12.26
N LEU A 62 27.30 -3.60 -13.33
CA LEU A 62 26.59 -4.36 -14.36
C LEU A 62 27.44 -4.86 -15.55
N LYS A 63 28.75 -4.81 -15.46
CA LYS A 63 29.67 -4.97 -16.60
C LYS A 63 29.89 -6.39 -17.16
N ASP A 64 29.31 -7.47 -16.60
CA ASP A 64 29.71 -8.85 -16.93
C ASP A 64 28.67 -9.68 -17.68
N ASN A 65 28.17 -9.26 -18.88
CA ASN A 65 27.19 -10.06 -19.62
C ASN A 65 27.49 -10.31 -21.12
N GLU A 66 28.75 -10.42 -21.49
CA GLU A 66 29.16 -10.74 -22.89
C GLU A 66 28.56 -12.06 -23.42
N SER A 67 28.45 -13.09 -22.57
CA SER A 67 28.00 -14.42 -23.00
C SER A 67 26.51 -14.47 -23.35
N PHE A 68 25.66 -13.80 -22.61
CA PHE A 68 24.20 -13.73 -22.88
C PHE A 68 23.93 -12.99 -24.19
N PHE A 69 24.59 -11.87 -24.39
CA PHE A 69 24.44 -11.03 -25.56
C PHE A 69 24.78 -11.78 -26.85
N LEU A 70 25.93 -12.46 -26.91
CA LEU A 70 26.36 -13.18 -28.11
C LEU A 70 25.53 -14.44 -28.41
N SER A 71 24.86 -15.00 -27.43
CA SER A 71 23.98 -16.18 -27.59
C SER A 71 22.57 -15.83 -28.06
N ASN A 72 22.19 -14.56 -28.02
CA ASN A 72 20.85 -14.11 -28.32
C ASN A 72 20.42 -14.47 -29.76
N ALA A 73 19.25 -15.12 -29.90
CA ALA A 73 18.72 -15.58 -31.18
C ALA A 73 18.46 -14.42 -32.15
N PHE A 74 18.02 -13.25 -31.67
CA PHE A 74 17.80 -12.06 -32.51
C PHE A 74 19.07 -11.51 -33.13
N LEU A 75 20.22 -11.79 -32.55
CA LEU A 75 21.53 -11.35 -33.06
C LEU A 75 22.19 -12.41 -33.99
N LYS A 76 21.48 -13.50 -34.29
CA LYS A 76 21.89 -14.48 -35.29
C LYS A 76 21.35 -14.03 -36.66
N GLU A 77 22.19 -13.38 -37.47
CA GLU A 77 21.85 -12.86 -38.78
C GLU A 77 22.93 -13.24 -39.82
N ASN A 78 22.52 -13.54 -41.04
CA ASN A 78 23.40 -14.00 -42.11
C ASN A 78 24.01 -12.86 -42.94
N ASN A 79 23.56 -11.63 -42.77
CA ASN A 79 24.12 -10.47 -43.46
C ASN A 79 25.63 -10.32 -43.17
N PHE A 80 26.42 -10.02 -44.21
CA PHE A 80 27.88 -9.89 -44.10
C PHE A 80 28.30 -8.85 -43.07
N TYR A 81 27.72 -7.66 -43.10
CA TYR A 81 28.08 -6.60 -42.17
C TYR A 81 27.66 -6.95 -40.75
N PHE A 82 26.52 -7.60 -40.57
CA PHE A 82 26.06 -8.04 -39.26
C PHE A 82 27.00 -9.11 -38.65
N LYS A 83 27.44 -10.09 -39.45
CA LYS A 83 28.45 -11.07 -39.01
C LYS A 83 29.74 -10.40 -38.60
N LYS A 84 30.24 -9.45 -39.41
CA LYS A 84 31.46 -8.71 -39.13
C LYS A 84 31.32 -7.85 -37.87
N ALA A 85 30.19 -7.24 -37.61
CA ALA A 85 29.89 -6.53 -36.37
C ALA A 85 30.01 -7.47 -35.15
N ARG A 86 29.40 -8.67 -35.20
CA ARG A 86 29.50 -9.67 -34.13
C ARG A 86 30.93 -10.15 -33.89
N GLU A 87 31.67 -10.46 -34.95
CA GLU A 87 33.09 -10.87 -34.86
C GLU A 87 33.95 -9.77 -34.21
N SER A 88 33.70 -8.50 -34.55
CA SER A 88 34.40 -7.35 -34.02
C SER A 88 34.05 -7.12 -32.56
N TYR A 89 32.79 -7.24 -32.19
CA TYR A 89 32.30 -7.13 -30.83
C TYR A 89 32.91 -8.21 -29.90
N ALA A 90 32.92 -9.47 -30.36
CA ALA A 90 33.54 -10.58 -29.65
C ALA A 90 35.06 -10.36 -29.39
N LYS A 91 35.71 -9.55 -30.23
CA LYS A 91 37.11 -9.11 -30.07
C LYS A 91 37.24 -7.80 -29.26
N LYS A 92 36.14 -7.30 -28.69
CA LYS A 92 36.11 -6.02 -27.97
C LYS A 92 36.48 -4.80 -28.80
N ASN A 93 36.37 -4.90 -30.13
CA ASN A 93 36.66 -3.80 -31.04
C ASN A 93 35.40 -3.01 -31.36
N ILE A 94 35.02 -2.11 -30.44
CA ILE A 94 33.78 -1.32 -30.52
C ILE A 94 33.78 -0.42 -31.75
N GLY A 95 34.93 0.14 -32.14
CA GLY A 95 35.02 1.00 -33.34
C GLY A 95 34.62 0.26 -34.61
N LEU A 96 35.16 -0.95 -34.82
CA LEU A 96 34.80 -1.79 -35.97
C LEU A 96 33.37 -2.30 -35.85
N THR A 97 32.89 -2.63 -34.66
CA THR A 97 31.52 -3.02 -34.44
C THR A 97 30.57 -1.93 -34.92
N ASN A 98 30.77 -0.70 -34.46
CA ASN A 98 29.96 0.45 -34.86
C ASN A 98 30.08 0.75 -36.36
N TYR A 99 31.27 0.62 -36.94
CA TYR A 99 31.47 0.80 -38.36
C TYR A 99 30.57 -0.17 -39.18
N TYR A 100 30.60 -1.45 -38.85
CA TYR A 100 29.82 -2.45 -39.58
C TYR A 100 28.33 -2.31 -39.36
N LEU A 101 27.85 -1.99 -38.19
CA LEU A 101 26.44 -1.74 -37.90
C LEU A 101 25.95 -0.48 -38.65
N ASN A 102 26.77 0.58 -38.71
CA ASN A 102 26.44 1.79 -39.46
C ASN A 102 26.31 1.51 -40.96
N LYS A 103 27.03 0.52 -41.53
CA LYS A 103 26.83 0.11 -42.93
C LYS A 103 25.44 -0.44 -43.21
N ILE A 104 24.79 -0.99 -42.18
CA ILE A 104 23.39 -1.46 -42.28
C ILE A 104 22.44 -0.27 -42.07
N VAL A 105 22.57 0.48 -40.99
CA VAL A 105 21.62 1.51 -40.61
C VAL A 105 21.66 2.71 -41.57
N ALA A 106 22.83 3.12 -42.06
CA ALA A 106 22.96 4.23 -43.00
C ALA A 106 22.40 3.90 -44.41
N ASN A 107 22.13 2.65 -44.73
CA ASN A 107 21.61 2.20 -46.04
C ASN A 107 20.22 1.61 -45.90
N GLU A 108 19.33 2.27 -45.18
CA GLU A 108 17.97 1.80 -44.90
C GLU A 108 17.20 1.30 -46.12
N ASN A 109 17.33 2.00 -47.24
CA ASN A 109 16.65 1.64 -48.50
C ASN A 109 17.15 0.36 -49.15
N GLN A 110 18.33 -0.15 -48.77
CA GLN A 110 18.95 -1.35 -49.31
C GLN A 110 18.74 -2.58 -48.42
N HIS A 111 18.26 -2.40 -47.21
CA HIS A 111 18.12 -3.44 -46.22
C HIS A 111 16.67 -3.58 -45.78
N GLY A 112 16.22 -4.82 -45.58
CA GLY A 112 14.87 -5.07 -45.06
C GLY A 112 14.70 -4.57 -43.65
N ARG A 113 13.46 -4.20 -43.28
CA ARG A 113 13.10 -3.64 -41.96
C ARG A 113 13.53 -4.53 -40.77
N GLU A 114 13.49 -5.85 -40.99
CA GLU A 114 13.95 -6.82 -39.98
C GLU A 114 15.46 -6.68 -39.68
N LEU A 115 16.29 -6.55 -40.70
CA LEU A 115 17.73 -6.39 -40.50
C LEU A 115 18.05 -5.06 -39.84
N LEU A 116 17.35 -4.00 -40.19
CA LEU A 116 17.47 -2.69 -39.52
C LEU A 116 17.10 -2.74 -38.04
N ALA A 117 15.99 -3.41 -37.74
CA ALA A 117 15.57 -3.59 -36.36
C ALA A 117 16.61 -4.37 -35.52
N LYS A 118 17.10 -5.48 -36.08
CA LYS A 118 18.16 -6.28 -35.43
C LYS A 118 19.47 -5.49 -35.25
N ALA A 119 19.85 -4.67 -36.25
CA ALA A 119 21.02 -3.80 -36.13
C ALA A 119 20.85 -2.76 -35.04
N ASN A 120 19.66 -2.16 -34.91
CA ASN A 120 19.34 -1.24 -33.81
C ASN A 120 19.35 -1.95 -32.45
N LEU A 121 18.79 -3.17 -32.35
CA LEU A 121 18.90 -3.94 -31.12
C LEU A 121 20.35 -4.11 -30.71
N PHE A 122 21.23 -4.46 -31.66
CA PHE A 122 22.64 -4.63 -31.41
C PHE A 122 23.32 -3.30 -30.98
N PHE A 123 23.02 -2.21 -31.66
CA PHE A 123 23.48 -0.88 -31.24
C PHE A 123 23.01 -0.50 -29.83
N GLY A 124 21.76 -0.82 -29.51
CA GLY A 124 21.21 -0.59 -28.19
C GLY A 124 22.09 -1.19 -27.11
N TYR A 125 22.46 -2.45 -27.24
CA TYR A 125 23.35 -3.11 -26.27
C TYR A 125 24.77 -2.56 -26.28
N VAL A 126 25.36 -2.34 -27.47
CA VAL A 126 26.73 -1.78 -27.58
C VAL A 126 26.79 -0.39 -26.94
N ASN A 127 25.82 0.45 -27.18
CA ASN A 127 25.76 1.80 -26.61
C ASN A 127 25.51 1.75 -25.09
N TYR A 128 24.64 0.82 -24.62
CA TYR A 128 24.40 0.61 -23.20
C TYR A 128 25.69 0.27 -22.44
N GLU A 129 26.46 -0.72 -22.93
CA GLU A 129 27.71 -1.15 -22.29
C GLU A 129 28.81 -0.08 -22.30
N ASN A 130 28.77 0.81 -23.28
CA ASN A 130 29.73 1.89 -23.40
C ASN A 130 29.28 3.22 -22.75
N GLY A 131 28.12 3.23 -22.09
CA GLY A 131 27.62 4.40 -21.37
C GLY A 131 26.97 5.47 -22.25
N PHE A 132 26.67 5.16 -23.53
CA PHE A 132 25.96 6.06 -24.44
C PHE A 132 24.44 5.87 -24.30
N TYR A 133 23.91 6.22 -23.14
CA TYR A 133 22.55 5.85 -22.72
C TYR A 133 21.45 6.45 -23.59
N ASP A 134 21.58 7.71 -24.02
CA ASP A 134 20.58 8.35 -24.92
C ASP A 134 20.53 7.64 -26.28
N LEU A 135 21.67 7.25 -26.83
CA LEU A 135 21.73 6.48 -28.08
C LEU A 135 21.19 5.06 -27.89
N SER A 136 21.47 4.46 -26.76
CA SER A 136 20.96 3.14 -26.39
C SER A 136 19.43 3.16 -26.27
N GLU A 137 18.87 4.16 -25.60
CA GLU A 137 17.42 4.37 -25.50
C GLU A 137 16.78 4.46 -26.90
N TYR A 138 17.31 5.33 -27.75
CA TYR A 138 16.83 5.48 -29.14
C TYR A 138 16.83 4.15 -29.91
N ASN A 139 17.92 3.37 -29.79
CA ASN A 139 18.06 2.12 -30.51
C ASN A 139 17.09 1.02 -30.00
N PHE A 140 16.86 0.92 -28.68
CA PHE A 140 15.88 0.00 -28.13
C PHE A 140 14.46 0.42 -28.49
N ASP A 141 14.11 1.70 -28.42
CA ASP A 141 12.82 2.22 -28.85
C ASP A 141 12.56 1.92 -30.32
N PHE A 142 13.58 2.07 -31.20
CA PHE A 142 13.45 1.76 -32.61
C PHE A 142 13.11 0.28 -32.83
N PHE A 143 13.81 -0.64 -32.17
CA PHE A 143 13.57 -2.07 -32.27
C PHE A 143 12.18 -2.47 -31.76
N LEU A 144 11.79 -1.94 -30.60
CA LEU A 144 10.56 -2.31 -29.91
C LEU A 144 9.27 -1.80 -30.60
N LYS A 145 9.37 -0.89 -31.57
CA LYS A 145 8.24 -0.51 -32.40
C LYS A 145 7.69 -1.67 -33.24
N ASP A 146 8.55 -2.59 -33.62
CA ASP A 146 8.20 -3.70 -34.51
C ASP A 146 8.21 -5.06 -33.80
N TYR A 147 8.92 -5.19 -32.68
CA TYR A 147 9.15 -6.46 -32.00
C TYR A 147 8.84 -6.39 -30.52
N LYS A 148 8.15 -7.41 -30.01
CA LYS A 148 8.02 -7.63 -28.58
C LYS A 148 9.18 -8.50 -28.09
N TYR A 149 10.02 -7.96 -27.23
CA TYR A 149 11.17 -8.66 -26.69
C TYR A 149 11.50 -8.17 -25.28
N SER A 150 11.11 -8.95 -24.27
CA SER A 150 11.16 -8.56 -22.87
C SER A 150 12.54 -8.13 -22.39
N HIS A 151 13.62 -8.76 -22.87
CA HIS A 151 14.98 -8.35 -22.50
C HIS A 151 15.32 -6.92 -22.99
N ALA A 152 14.92 -6.56 -24.24
CA ALA A 152 15.11 -5.20 -24.72
C ALA A 152 14.23 -4.20 -24.01
N SER A 153 12.97 -4.57 -23.74
CA SER A 153 12.04 -3.74 -22.94
C SER A 153 12.58 -3.50 -21.52
N LEU A 154 13.19 -4.53 -20.93
CA LEU A 154 13.81 -4.41 -19.60
C LEU A 154 14.96 -3.41 -19.60
N ARG A 155 15.86 -3.49 -20.61
CA ARG A 155 16.94 -2.51 -20.74
C ARG A 155 16.45 -1.11 -21.00
N LEU A 156 15.39 -0.96 -21.80
CA LEU A 156 14.76 0.33 -22.02
C LEU A 156 14.13 0.90 -20.74
N ALA A 157 13.43 0.06 -19.98
CA ALA A 157 12.85 0.48 -18.69
C ALA A 157 13.95 0.90 -17.70
N GLU A 158 15.05 0.15 -17.65
CA GLU A 158 16.21 0.47 -16.81
C GLU A 158 16.84 1.83 -17.19
N LEU A 159 17.06 2.06 -18.50
CA LEU A 159 17.58 3.34 -18.99
C LEU A 159 16.65 4.49 -18.64
N LYS A 160 15.35 4.35 -18.89
CA LYS A 160 14.35 5.37 -18.53
C LYS A 160 14.34 5.66 -17.03
N TYR A 161 14.47 4.62 -16.19
CA TYR A 161 14.59 4.79 -14.74
C TYR A 161 15.85 5.58 -14.34
N LEU A 162 16.98 5.35 -15.03
CA LEU A 162 18.27 5.95 -14.68
C LEU A 162 18.45 7.38 -15.21
N ILE A 163 17.93 7.69 -16.41
CA ILE A 163 18.21 8.96 -17.12
C ILE A 163 16.97 9.83 -17.36
N LYS A 164 15.78 9.27 -17.19
CA LYS A 164 14.50 9.98 -17.38
C LYS A 164 13.67 9.98 -16.10
N GLU A 165 12.37 10.16 -16.26
CA GLU A 165 11.45 10.12 -15.14
C GLU A 165 10.95 8.69 -14.84
N LYS A 166 10.61 8.45 -13.59
CA LYS A 166 10.09 7.16 -13.12
C LYS A 166 8.82 6.73 -13.88
N SER A 167 7.96 7.68 -14.26
CA SER A 167 6.74 7.44 -15.06
C SER A 167 7.03 6.78 -16.40
N ASP A 168 8.10 7.22 -17.09
CA ASP A 168 8.49 6.68 -18.38
C ASP A 168 9.01 5.25 -18.27
N ALA A 169 9.77 4.98 -17.21
CA ALA A 169 10.22 3.62 -16.90
C ALA A 169 9.05 2.68 -16.61
N ILE A 170 8.06 3.12 -15.82
CA ILE A 170 6.85 2.35 -15.49
C ILE A 170 6.07 1.95 -16.75
N SER A 171 5.91 2.86 -17.70
CA SER A 171 5.15 2.60 -18.92
C SER A 171 5.72 1.43 -19.71
N VAL A 172 7.05 1.35 -19.83
CA VAL A 172 7.74 0.25 -20.50
C VAL A 172 7.77 -1.02 -19.66
N PHE A 173 8.00 -0.88 -18.34
CA PHE A 173 8.12 -2.02 -17.45
C PHE A 173 6.85 -2.87 -17.36
N LYS A 174 5.69 -2.26 -17.43
CA LYS A 174 4.38 -2.97 -17.41
C LYS A 174 4.18 -3.93 -18.58
N GLU A 175 4.82 -3.68 -19.71
CA GLU A 175 4.73 -4.50 -20.94
C GLU A 175 5.66 -5.73 -20.90
N ILE A 176 6.50 -5.87 -19.87
CA ILE A 176 7.48 -6.96 -19.78
C ILE A 176 6.80 -8.25 -19.34
N ASP A 177 7.03 -9.33 -20.12
CA ASP A 177 6.68 -10.68 -19.69
C ASP A 177 7.81 -11.26 -18.81
N GLU A 178 7.55 -11.35 -17.52
CA GLU A 178 8.47 -11.85 -16.50
C GLU A 178 8.97 -13.28 -16.79
N PHE A 179 8.10 -14.14 -17.30
CA PHE A 179 8.42 -15.54 -17.58
C PHE A 179 9.37 -15.72 -18.77
N SER A 180 9.43 -14.74 -19.65
CA SER A 180 10.34 -14.74 -20.80
C SER A 180 11.76 -14.27 -20.47
N ILE A 181 12.00 -13.75 -19.25
CA ILE A 181 13.29 -13.22 -18.82
C ILE A 181 14.14 -14.33 -18.20
N SER A 182 15.42 -14.34 -18.53
CA SER A 182 16.39 -15.34 -18.05
C SER A 182 17.72 -14.73 -17.66
N GLY A 183 18.53 -15.48 -16.93
CA GLY A 183 19.88 -15.09 -16.56
C GLY A 183 19.90 -13.83 -15.68
N TYR A 184 20.88 -13.00 -15.92
CA TYR A 184 21.11 -11.76 -15.18
C TYR A 184 19.97 -10.74 -15.28
N ASP A 185 19.21 -10.76 -16.36
CA ASP A 185 18.08 -9.86 -16.52
C ASP A 185 16.99 -10.09 -15.47
N LYS A 186 16.95 -11.26 -14.82
CA LYS A 186 16.08 -11.49 -13.65
C LYS A 186 16.44 -10.59 -12.47
N GLU A 187 17.72 -10.33 -12.26
CA GLU A 187 18.19 -9.45 -11.17
C GLU A 187 17.80 -8.00 -11.45
N ILE A 188 17.95 -7.55 -12.72
CA ILE A 188 17.51 -6.21 -13.14
C ILE A 188 16.00 -6.08 -13.02
N TYR A 189 15.24 -7.10 -13.45
CA TYR A 189 13.79 -7.10 -13.32
C TYR A 189 13.38 -6.98 -11.84
N ALA A 190 13.97 -7.78 -10.96
CA ALA A 190 13.69 -7.72 -9.53
C ALA A 190 14.02 -6.34 -8.95
N PHE A 191 15.17 -5.77 -9.31
CA PHE A 191 15.56 -4.43 -8.90
C PHE A 191 14.55 -3.37 -9.35
N LEU A 192 14.22 -3.32 -10.65
CA LEU A 192 13.26 -2.36 -11.18
C LEU A 192 11.85 -2.57 -10.60
N SER A 193 11.41 -3.82 -10.48
CA SER A 193 10.14 -4.15 -9.85
C SER A 193 10.07 -3.56 -8.44
N ASN A 194 11.15 -3.67 -7.65
CA ASN A 194 11.19 -3.10 -6.31
C ASN A 194 11.17 -1.56 -6.31
N LYS A 195 11.80 -0.94 -7.29
CA LYS A 195 11.88 0.53 -7.39
C LYS A 195 10.65 1.19 -8.04
N LEU A 196 10.04 0.53 -9.01
CA LEU A 196 8.94 1.10 -9.78
C LEU A 196 7.55 0.77 -9.21
N GLY A 197 7.37 -0.43 -8.66
CA GLY A 197 6.07 -0.92 -8.21
C GLY A 197 5.63 -0.43 -6.84
N VAL A 198 6.50 0.25 -6.09
CA VAL A 198 6.22 0.77 -4.74
C VAL A 198 6.51 2.26 -4.69
N SER A 199 5.58 3.02 -4.15
CA SER A 199 5.75 4.46 -3.92
C SER A 199 5.23 4.86 -2.54
N HIS A 200 5.80 5.94 -1.98
CA HIS A 200 5.51 6.38 -0.62
C HIS A 200 4.98 7.81 -0.64
N LEU A 201 3.95 8.08 0.17
CA LEU A 201 3.45 9.41 0.46
C LEU A 201 3.83 9.78 1.89
N ASN A 202 4.74 10.73 2.01
CA ASN A 202 5.18 11.24 3.30
C ASN A 202 4.15 12.25 3.84
N LEU A 203 3.56 11.96 5.00
CA LEU A 203 2.53 12.78 5.62
C LEU A 203 3.11 14.06 6.23
N GLU A 204 4.35 14.03 6.76
CA GLU A 204 5.00 15.23 7.30
C GLU A 204 5.22 16.30 6.21
N SER A 205 5.51 15.89 4.97
CA SER A 205 5.63 16.81 3.84
C SER A 205 4.33 17.55 3.53
N LEU A 206 3.19 17.00 3.97
CA LEU A 206 1.85 17.59 3.84
C LEU A 206 1.42 18.40 5.07
N GLY A 207 2.28 18.49 6.08
CA GLY A 207 2.05 19.28 7.30
C GLY A 207 1.49 18.51 8.49
N PHE A 208 1.55 17.18 8.46
CA PHE A 208 1.27 16.35 9.64
C PHE A 208 2.45 16.35 10.60
N LEU A 209 2.21 16.00 11.86
CA LEU A 209 3.25 15.98 12.90
C LEU A 209 4.20 14.80 12.80
N ASP A 210 3.74 13.70 12.17
CA ASP A 210 4.54 12.51 11.92
C ASP A 210 3.99 11.73 10.71
N ASN A 211 4.64 10.62 10.38
CA ASN A 211 4.26 9.71 9.30
C ASN A 211 3.41 8.52 9.74
N SER A 212 2.83 8.54 10.94
CA SER A 212 2.04 7.42 11.45
C SER A 212 0.62 7.43 10.89
N VAL A 213 0.27 6.48 10.07
CA VAL A 213 -1.11 6.27 9.60
C VAL A 213 -1.90 5.57 10.70
N PHE A 214 -3.14 6.03 10.93
CA PHE A 214 -4.04 5.42 11.89
C PHE A 214 -5.19 4.69 11.20
N ASP A 215 -5.79 5.31 10.19
CA ASP A 215 -6.86 4.69 9.42
C ASP A 215 -6.85 5.15 7.95
N ILE A 216 -7.37 4.31 7.06
CA ILE A 216 -7.51 4.59 5.62
C ILE A 216 -8.93 4.24 5.20
N PHE A 217 -9.54 5.14 4.45
CA PHE A 217 -10.86 4.93 3.87
C PHE A 217 -10.88 5.40 2.41
N VAL A 218 -11.30 4.53 1.51
CA VAL A 218 -11.42 4.84 0.09
C VAL A 218 -12.88 5.08 -0.26
N PHE A 219 -13.19 6.25 -0.82
CA PHE A 219 -14.53 6.63 -1.18
C PHE A 219 -14.56 7.56 -2.40
N ASN A 220 -15.37 7.22 -3.41
CA ASN A 220 -15.57 8.03 -4.62
C ASN A 220 -14.28 8.58 -5.24
N GLY A 221 -13.27 7.72 -5.42
CA GLY A 221 -12.01 8.09 -6.05
C GLY A 221 -11.06 8.90 -5.17
N ASN A 222 -11.37 9.06 -3.90
CA ASN A 222 -10.53 9.72 -2.91
C ASN A 222 -10.10 8.75 -1.82
N ILE A 223 -8.91 8.98 -1.30
CA ILE A 223 -8.35 8.27 -0.16
C ILE A 223 -8.36 9.23 1.02
N PHE A 224 -9.08 8.85 2.06
CA PHE A 224 -9.06 9.55 3.34
C PHE A 224 -8.09 8.85 4.28
N VAL A 225 -7.26 9.62 4.94
CA VAL A 225 -6.21 9.11 5.83
C VAL A 225 -6.25 9.89 7.12
N THR A 226 -6.21 9.18 8.24
CA THR A 226 -6.00 9.79 9.54
C THR A 226 -4.62 9.46 10.08
N ASN A 227 -4.07 10.41 10.81
CA ASN A 227 -2.78 10.28 11.48
C ASN A 227 -2.98 10.04 12.98
N ILE A 228 -2.08 9.29 13.62
CA ILE A 228 -2.17 8.96 15.06
C ILE A 228 -2.15 10.22 15.92
N LEU A 229 -1.33 11.20 15.60
CA LEU A 229 -1.22 12.46 16.35
C LEU A 229 -2.29 13.48 16.00
N GLY A 230 -3.15 13.15 15.07
CA GLY A 230 -4.28 13.97 14.63
C GLY A 230 -4.12 14.51 13.22
N GLY A 231 -5.26 14.87 12.66
CA GLY A 231 -5.34 15.34 11.28
C GLY A 231 -6.06 14.37 10.37
N LEU A 232 -6.62 14.92 9.32
CA LEU A 232 -7.34 14.20 8.27
C LEU A 232 -6.85 14.70 6.92
N LEU A 233 -6.40 13.78 6.09
CA LEU A 233 -6.03 14.02 4.68
C LEU A 233 -7.12 13.44 3.78
N ARG A 234 -7.53 14.18 2.76
CA ARG A 234 -8.15 13.65 1.54
C ARG A 234 -7.12 13.72 0.41
N TYR A 235 -6.85 12.63 -0.23
CA TYR A 235 -5.95 12.54 -1.38
C TYR A 235 -6.68 11.94 -2.58
N ASN A 236 -6.60 12.60 -3.73
CA ASN A 236 -7.11 12.11 -5.00
C ASN A 236 -5.94 11.74 -5.90
N ILE A 237 -5.72 10.43 -6.10
CA ILE A 237 -4.60 9.93 -6.90
C ILE A 237 -4.66 10.44 -8.35
N LYS A 238 -5.85 10.42 -8.98
CA LYS A 238 -5.99 10.77 -10.40
C LYS A 238 -5.69 12.24 -10.69
N LYS A 239 -6.09 13.10 -9.76
CA LYS A 239 -5.89 14.56 -9.88
C LYS A 239 -4.56 15.00 -9.29
N ASN A 240 -3.84 14.11 -8.62
CA ASN A 240 -2.68 14.43 -7.78
C ASN A 240 -2.94 15.63 -6.86
N ASP A 241 -4.09 15.61 -6.20
CA ASP A 241 -4.64 16.71 -5.42
C ASP A 241 -4.88 16.24 -3.99
N CYS A 242 -4.54 17.06 -3.02
CA CYS A 242 -4.77 16.76 -1.62
C CYS A 242 -5.41 17.93 -0.87
N ARG A 243 -6.23 17.60 0.12
CA ARG A 243 -6.76 18.54 1.10
C ARG A 243 -6.48 18.02 2.50
N VAL A 244 -5.80 18.85 3.30
CA VAL A 244 -5.58 18.58 4.71
C VAL A 244 -6.59 19.39 5.51
N TYR A 245 -7.40 18.70 6.31
CA TYR A 245 -8.36 19.32 7.20
C TYR A 245 -7.67 19.63 8.55
N LEU A 246 -6.96 20.76 8.60
CA LEU A 246 -6.40 21.31 9.84
C LEU A 246 -7.35 22.38 10.33
N LYS A 247 -7.85 22.25 11.54
CA LYS A 247 -8.60 23.34 12.17
C LYS A 247 -7.63 24.37 12.73
N ASP A 248 -7.97 25.64 12.50
CA ASP A 248 -7.26 26.85 12.90
C ASP A 248 -6.22 26.76 14.03
N LYS A 249 -5.21 27.63 13.93
CA LYS A 249 -4.06 27.86 14.83
C LYS A 249 -4.35 27.88 16.35
N LYS A 250 -5.59 27.77 16.78
CA LYS A 250 -5.98 27.91 18.20
C LYS A 250 -6.41 26.66 18.88
N SER A 251 -6.53 25.54 18.23
CA SER A 251 -6.81 24.33 18.97
C SER A 251 -7.36 23.20 18.11
N ILE A 252 -7.07 22.09 18.59
CA ILE A 252 -7.70 20.84 18.35
C ILE A 252 -7.14 20.23 17.09
N PHE A 253 -5.91 19.74 17.29
CA PHE A 253 -5.56 18.48 16.63
C PHE A 253 -6.79 17.60 16.70
N LEU A 254 -7.21 17.06 15.55
CA LEU A 254 -8.21 16.03 15.49
C LEU A 254 -7.60 14.74 16.09
N ASN A 255 -7.15 14.83 17.37
CA ASN A 255 -6.47 13.78 18.07
C ASN A 255 -7.37 12.56 18.18
N GLY A 256 -6.86 11.44 17.74
CA GLY A 256 -7.56 10.17 17.83
C GLY A 256 -8.71 10.02 16.82
N ILE A 257 -8.63 10.65 15.65
CA ILE A 257 -9.57 10.33 14.55
C ILE A 257 -9.32 8.91 14.11
N LYS A 258 -10.30 8.05 14.27
CA LYS A 258 -10.32 6.69 13.77
C LYS A 258 -11.74 6.26 13.44
N GLY A 259 -11.82 5.35 12.50
CA GLY A 259 -13.09 4.85 12.01
C GLY A 259 -13.72 5.79 11.01
N PHE A 260 -13.97 5.23 9.86
CA PHE A 260 -14.72 5.85 8.78
C PHE A 260 -15.91 4.98 8.45
N SER A 261 -16.98 5.62 7.99
CA SER A 261 -18.06 4.93 7.32
C SER A 261 -18.74 5.85 6.35
N ASP A 262 -19.22 5.31 5.24
CA ASP A 262 -20.18 6.00 4.40
C ASP A 262 -21.61 5.58 4.74
N TYR A 263 -22.51 6.54 4.62
CA TYR A 263 -23.95 6.30 4.70
C TYR A 263 -24.68 7.30 3.80
N ASN A 264 -25.38 6.80 2.81
CA ASN A 264 -26.12 7.60 1.82
C ASN A 264 -25.26 8.70 1.15
N GLY A 265 -24.02 8.40 0.81
CA GLY A 265 -23.11 9.34 0.15
C GLY A 265 -22.41 10.33 1.10
N THR A 266 -22.72 10.31 2.38
CA THR A 266 -22.08 11.10 3.43
C THR A 266 -21.02 10.27 4.12
N ILE A 267 -19.81 10.81 4.28
CA ILE A 267 -18.71 10.19 5.00
C ILE A 267 -18.78 10.61 6.46
N TYR A 268 -18.82 9.67 7.38
CA TYR A 268 -18.76 9.90 8.82
C TYR A 268 -17.41 9.48 9.36
N ILE A 269 -16.89 10.25 10.31
CA ILE A 269 -15.50 10.14 10.80
C ILE A 269 -15.52 10.29 12.32
N GLY A 270 -14.97 9.32 13.02
CA GLY A 270 -14.85 9.37 14.49
C GLY A 270 -13.81 10.41 14.94
N GLY A 271 -14.15 11.24 15.89
CA GLY A 271 -13.25 12.20 16.50
C GLY A 271 -13.35 12.16 18.02
N LYS A 272 -12.52 12.94 18.70
CA LYS A 272 -12.52 13.01 20.17
C LYS A 272 -13.77 13.73 20.66
N ASN A 273 -14.72 12.98 21.24
CA ASN A 273 -16.02 13.48 21.74
C ASN A 273 -16.86 14.19 20.68
N VAL A 274 -16.73 13.78 19.41
CA VAL A 274 -17.47 14.33 18.28
C VAL A 274 -17.49 13.31 17.16
N ILE A 275 -18.53 13.31 16.36
CA ILE A 275 -18.53 12.65 15.04
C ILE A 275 -18.50 13.74 13.99
N TYR A 276 -17.51 13.71 13.14
CA TYR A 276 -17.44 14.57 11.95
C TYR A 276 -18.17 13.93 10.78
N TYR A 277 -18.63 14.75 9.83
CA TYR A 277 -19.13 14.25 8.58
C TYR A 277 -18.83 15.21 7.41
N ILE A 278 -18.77 14.62 6.22
CA ILE A 278 -18.58 15.30 4.94
C ILE A 278 -19.70 14.82 4.02
N ASP A 279 -20.61 15.70 3.65
CA ASP A 279 -21.71 15.42 2.72
C ASP A 279 -21.45 15.92 1.30
N ASP A 280 -20.42 16.74 1.12
CA ASP A 280 -19.84 17.15 -0.15
C ASP A 280 -18.34 16.91 -0.09
N ILE A 281 -17.79 16.16 -1.07
CA ILE A 281 -16.39 15.74 -1.09
C ILE A 281 -15.41 16.93 -1.06
N ASP A 282 -15.80 18.06 -1.60
CA ASP A 282 -15.04 19.30 -1.61
C ASP A 282 -15.46 20.26 -0.49
N GLY A 283 -16.44 19.86 0.32
CA GLY A 283 -16.99 20.65 1.42
C GLY A 283 -16.15 20.63 2.70
N ASP A 284 -16.63 21.38 3.68
CA ASP A 284 -16.01 21.45 5.00
C ASP A 284 -16.47 20.33 5.93
N LEU A 285 -15.68 20.04 6.95
CA LEU A 285 -16.06 19.14 8.03
C LEU A 285 -17.20 19.75 8.85
N LYS A 286 -18.30 19.01 8.93
CA LYS A 286 -19.46 19.27 9.80
C LYS A 286 -19.38 18.37 11.04
N GLN A 287 -20.16 18.68 12.06
CA GLN A 287 -20.09 17.99 13.34
C GLN A 287 -21.47 17.50 13.82
N ILE A 288 -21.47 16.36 14.46
CA ILE A 288 -22.59 15.81 15.22
C ILE A 288 -22.16 15.72 16.68
N ASN A 289 -22.93 16.33 17.57
CA ASN A 289 -22.69 16.24 19.00
C ASN A 289 -22.98 14.83 19.52
N VAL A 290 -22.08 14.30 20.33
CA VAL A 290 -22.26 13.03 21.01
C VAL A 290 -23.03 13.23 22.35
N PRO A 291 -23.59 12.16 22.95
CA PRO A 291 -24.28 12.26 24.22
C PRO A 291 -23.36 12.78 25.34
N ASN A 292 -23.85 13.72 26.15
CA ASN A 292 -23.07 14.30 27.25
C ASN A 292 -22.69 13.28 28.35
N ASN A 293 -23.41 12.18 28.46
CA ASN A 293 -23.20 11.10 29.43
C ASN A 293 -22.32 9.96 28.87
N ALA A 294 -21.67 10.16 27.73
CA ALA A 294 -20.84 9.16 27.08
C ALA A 294 -19.43 9.69 26.80
N ASP A 295 -18.43 8.85 26.97
CA ASP A 295 -17.05 9.17 26.67
C ASP A 295 -16.66 8.66 25.27
N PHE A 296 -16.76 9.53 24.28
CA PHE A 296 -16.30 9.31 22.90
C PHE A 296 -14.87 9.80 22.67
N SER A 297 -14.08 9.95 23.73
CA SER A 297 -12.67 10.37 23.57
C SER A 297 -11.85 9.41 22.70
N ASN A 298 -12.33 8.18 22.53
CA ASN A 298 -11.63 7.13 21.80
C ASN A 298 -12.59 6.31 20.93
N VAL A 299 -13.04 6.91 19.84
CA VAL A 299 -13.80 6.22 18.80
C VAL A 299 -12.86 5.30 18.03
N GLN A 300 -13.23 4.04 17.82
CA GLN A 300 -12.43 3.04 17.13
C GLN A 300 -12.98 2.67 15.76
N VAL A 301 -14.29 2.63 15.65
CA VAL A 301 -14.95 2.13 14.43
C VAL A 301 -16.31 2.79 14.26
N LEU A 302 -16.64 3.10 13.00
CA LEU A 302 -17.97 3.47 12.57
C LEU A 302 -18.46 2.48 11.52
N LEU A 303 -19.78 2.25 11.47
CA LEU A 303 -20.38 1.44 10.43
C LEU A 303 -21.79 1.95 10.10
N GLY A 304 -21.96 2.43 8.87
CA GLY A 304 -23.26 2.78 8.30
C GLY A 304 -24.07 1.53 7.98
N VAL A 305 -25.33 1.55 8.39
CA VAL A 305 -26.34 0.53 8.07
C VAL A 305 -27.63 1.22 7.61
N LYS A 306 -28.57 0.45 7.06
CA LYS A 306 -29.77 0.99 6.42
C LYS A 306 -30.48 2.14 7.18
N ASN A 307 -30.44 2.16 8.52
CA ASN A 307 -31.23 3.09 9.34
C ASN A 307 -30.36 4.00 10.23
N GLY A 308 -29.06 4.09 10.02
CA GLY A 308 -28.17 4.92 10.83
C GLY A 308 -26.75 4.40 10.90
N ILE A 309 -26.06 4.75 11.96
CA ILE A 309 -24.63 4.49 12.10
C ILE A 309 -24.34 3.88 13.47
N PHE A 310 -23.65 2.73 13.47
CA PHE A 310 -23.06 2.19 14.69
C PHE A 310 -21.71 2.86 14.95
N VAL A 311 -21.46 3.15 16.21
CA VAL A 311 -20.20 3.76 16.68
C VAL A 311 -19.67 2.92 17.83
N GLY A 312 -18.49 2.36 17.64
CA GLY A 312 -17.76 1.62 18.67
C GLY A 312 -16.68 2.49 19.30
N THR A 313 -16.63 2.51 20.62
CA THR A 313 -15.67 3.27 21.43
C THR A 313 -14.91 2.35 22.38
N LEU A 314 -13.73 2.78 22.85
CA LEU A 314 -12.99 2.03 23.90
C LEU A 314 -13.47 2.36 25.33
N ASN A 315 -14.27 3.41 25.52
CA ASN A 315 -14.60 3.89 26.86
C ASN A 315 -16.10 3.81 27.18
N SER A 316 -16.96 3.87 26.16
CA SER A 316 -18.42 3.94 26.32
C SER A 316 -19.20 2.86 25.58
N GLY A 317 -18.50 1.86 25.04
CA GLY A 317 -19.16 0.72 24.38
C GLY A 317 -19.70 1.03 23.00
N LEU A 318 -20.80 0.36 22.68
CA LEU A 318 -21.46 0.43 21.37
C LEU A 318 -22.65 1.39 21.41
N TRP A 319 -22.68 2.29 20.44
CA TRP A 319 -23.76 3.26 20.27
C TRP A 319 -24.35 3.16 18.87
N PHE A 320 -25.62 3.49 18.74
CA PHE A 320 -26.34 3.62 17.48
C PHE A 320 -26.90 5.03 17.34
N TYR A 321 -26.66 5.67 16.20
CA TYR A 321 -27.20 6.97 15.83
C TYR A 321 -28.18 6.80 14.67
N ASP A 322 -29.46 7.04 14.90
CA ASP A 322 -30.52 6.93 13.88
C ASP A 322 -30.69 8.21 13.04
N LEU A 323 -29.67 9.04 12.96
CA LEU A 323 -29.60 10.37 12.35
C LEU A 323 -30.37 11.46 13.12
N LYS A 324 -30.99 11.12 14.23
CA LYS A 324 -31.72 12.05 15.12
C LYS A 324 -31.33 11.87 16.57
N LYS A 325 -31.22 10.65 17.01
CA LYS A 325 -31.03 10.27 18.41
C LYS A 325 -29.92 9.24 18.58
N TRP A 326 -29.23 9.34 19.67
CA TRP A 326 -28.26 8.36 20.13
C TRP A 326 -28.95 7.31 21.00
N LYS A 327 -28.55 6.06 20.81
CA LYS A 327 -28.99 4.93 21.62
C LYS A 327 -27.77 4.11 22.04
N ASN A 328 -27.58 3.92 23.33
CA ASN A 328 -26.59 2.98 23.84
C ASN A 328 -27.07 1.54 23.66
N ILE A 329 -26.17 0.66 23.23
CA ILE A 329 -26.41 -0.79 23.12
C ILE A 329 -25.55 -1.47 24.16
N PRO A 330 -26.12 -1.87 25.31
CA PRO A 330 -25.35 -2.42 26.40
C PRO A 330 -24.80 -3.79 26.04
N LEU A 331 -23.49 -3.90 26.01
CA LEU A 331 -22.75 -5.15 25.87
C LEU A 331 -22.03 -5.47 27.20
N GLY A 332 -21.49 -6.67 27.31
CA GLY A 332 -20.65 -7.05 28.45
C GLY A 332 -19.25 -6.40 28.45
N SER A 333 -18.98 -5.55 27.48
CA SER A 333 -17.76 -4.77 27.35
C SER A 333 -18.04 -3.35 26.87
N ASN A 334 -17.28 -2.39 27.39
CA ASN A 334 -17.25 -1.01 26.89
C ASN A 334 -16.09 -0.75 25.90
N LYS A 335 -15.30 -1.75 25.56
CA LYS A 335 -14.09 -1.62 24.77
C LYS A 335 -14.30 -2.20 23.37
N ILE A 336 -15.04 -1.48 22.52
CA ILE A 336 -15.34 -1.92 21.16
C ILE A 336 -14.17 -1.54 20.24
N SER A 337 -13.65 -2.51 19.51
CA SER A 337 -12.53 -2.34 18.58
C SER A 337 -12.91 -2.54 17.11
N SER A 338 -13.93 -3.37 16.84
CA SER A 338 -14.32 -3.71 15.47
C SER A 338 -15.80 -3.98 15.36
N ILE A 339 -16.37 -3.69 14.19
CA ILE A 339 -17.77 -3.99 13.84
C ILE A 339 -17.81 -4.54 12.42
N CYS A 340 -18.55 -5.64 12.21
CA CYS A 340 -18.80 -6.22 10.89
C CYS A 340 -20.29 -6.50 10.73
N PHE A 341 -20.91 -5.99 9.65
CA PHE A 341 -22.30 -6.25 9.36
C PHE A 341 -22.46 -7.30 8.25
N ASP A 342 -23.11 -8.37 8.57
CA ASP A 342 -23.58 -9.36 7.60
C ASP A 342 -24.99 -9.03 7.14
N ASN A 343 -25.11 -8.40 5.98
CA ASN A 343 -26.38 -7.98 5.41
C ASN A 343 -27.28 -9.17 5.01
N LEU A 344 -26.71 -10.34 4.72
CA LEU A 344 -27.49 -11.54 4.37
C LEU A 344 -28.18 -12.16 5.59
N LYS A 345 -27.53 -12.06 6.75
CA LYS A 345 -28.05 -12.60 8.01
C LYS A 345 -28.70 -11.53 8.89
N ASN A 346 -28.61 -10.27 8.46
CA ASN A 346 -29.01 -9.10 9.24
C ASN A 346 -28.35 -9.09 10.65
N LEU A 347 -27.08 -9.48 10.68
CA LEU A 347 -26.32 -9.75 11.89
C LEU A 347 -25.13 -8.79 11.99
N LEU A 348 -24.99 -8.14 13.14
CA LEU A 348 -23.83 -7.33 13.49
C LEU A 348 -22.92 -8.15 14.39
N LEU A 349 -21.66 -8.36 13.96
CA LEU A 349 -20.60 -8.89 14.80
C LEU A 349 -19.80 -7.74 15.37
N VAL A 350 -19.61 -7.74 16.68
CA VAL A 350 -18.95 -6.68 17.43
C VAL A 350 -17.74 -7.27 18.16
N GLY A 351 -16.54 -6.91 17.71
CA GLY A 351 -15.29 -7.29 18.34
C GLY A 351 -14.94 -6.34 19.48
N THR A 352 -14.40 -6.91 20.54
CA THR A 352 -13.97 -6.17 21.74
C THR A 352 -12.51 -6.44 22.05
N VAL A 353 -11.92 -5.58 22.86
CA VAL A 353 -10.52 -5.76 23.33
C VAL A 353 -10.39 -6.85 24.40
N ASP A 354 -11.45 -7.11 25.17
CA ASP A 354 -11.39 -7.89 26.40
C ASP A 354 -12.40 -9.04 26.54
N LYS A 355 -13.43 -9.08 25.66
CA LYS A 355 -14.53 -10.04 25.74
C LYS A 355 -14.81 -10.75 24.41
N ALA A 356 -13.82 -10.82 23.53
CA ALA A 356 -13.94 -11.43 22.21
C ALA A 356 -15.09 -10.81 21.38
N ILE A 357 -16.13 -11.57 21.02
CA ILE A 357 -17.13 -11.17 20.02
C ILE A 357 -18.54 -11.26 20.56
N TYR A 358 -19.35 -10.25 20.25
CA TYR A 358 -20.80 -10.27 20.41
C TYR A 358 -21.48 -10.32 19.04
N SER A 359 -22.59 -11.05 18.94
CA SER A 359 -23.49 -10.98 17.80
C SER A 359 -24.79 -10.27 18.18
N ILE A 360 -25.30 -9.41 17.29
CA ILE A 360 -26.48 -8.61 17.52
C ILE A 360 -27.38 -8.70 16.29
N ASN A 361 -28.65 -9.01 16.48
CA ASN A 361 -29.63 -8.91 15.40
C ASN A 361 -29.98 -7.43 15.18
N VAL A 362 -29.81 -6.89 13.96
CA VAL A 362 -29.99 -5.46 13.68
C VAL A 362 -31.48 -5.04 13.74
N ASP A 363 -32.41 -5.92 13.42
CA ASP A 363 -33.87 -5.65 13.59
C ASP A 363 -34.29 -5.64 15.04
N ASN A 364 -33.56 -6.37 15.90
CA ASN A 364 -33.82 -6.44 17.32
C ASN A 364 -32.52 -6.29 18.13
N LEU A 365 -32.14 -5.05 18.36
CA LEU A 365 -30.92 -4.69 19.08
C LEU A 365 -30.87 -5.18 20.55
N LYS A 366 -31.94 -5.80 21.06
CA LYS A 366 -31.96 -6.47 22.38
C LYS A 366 -31.53 -7.93 22.30
N LYS A 367 -31.56 -8.53 21.10
CA LYS A 367 -31.13 -9.91 20.89
C LYS A 367 -29.60 -9.91 20.70
N ILE A 368 -28.89 -10.03 21.80
CA ILE A 368 -27.43 -10.00 21.89
C ILE A 368 -26.96 -11.36 22.37
N GLU A 369 -25.96 -11.92 21.72
CA GLU A 369 -25.35 -13.19 22.09
C GLU A 369 -23.84 -12.97 22.21
N HIS A 370 -23.21 -13.49 23.27
CA HIS A 370 -21.77 -13.54 23.43
C HIS A 370 -21.22 -14.83 22.81
N LEU A 371 -20.30 -14.68 21.85
CA LEU A 371 -19.71 -15.79 21.14
C LEU A 371 -18.37 -16.16 21.80
N ASP A 372 -18.40 -17.14 22.69
CA ASP A 372 -17.24 -17.56 23.49
C ASP A 372 -16.46 -18.68 22.82
N PHE A 373 -15.93 -18.42 21.63
CA PHE A 373 -15.05 -19.34 20.93
C PHE A 373 -13.59 -19.30 21.41
N PHE A 374 -13.19 -18.22 22.05
CA PHE A 374 -11.80 -17.91 22.41
C PHE A 374 -11.56 -18.11 23.92
N SER A 375 -11.84 -19.28 24.44
CA SER A 375 -12.13 -19.45 25.86
C SER A 375 -10.95 -19.40 26.84
N LYS A 376 -9.70 -19.44 26.40
CA LYS A 376 -8.57 -19.68 27.34
C LYS A 376 -7.40 -18.69 27.29
N ASN A 377 -7.27 -17.87 26.25
CA ASN A 377 -6.16 -16.96 26.10
C ASN A 377 -6.65 -15.51 25.93
N ASP A 378 -6.26 -14.63 26.86
CA ASP A 378 -6.71 -13.23 26.81
C ASP A 378 -6.22 -12.48 25.54
N ASN A 379 -5.09 -12.88 24.97
CA ASN A 379 -4.62 -12.30 23.72
C ASN A 379 -5.54 -12.64 22.53
N GLU A 380 -6.21 -13.78 22.54
CA GLU A 380 -7.16 -14.19 21.52
C GLU A 380 -8.49 -13.43 21.61
N LYS A 381 -8.80 -12.84 22.77
CA LYS A 381 -9.99 -12.00 22.98
C LYS A 381 -9.83 -10.57 22.53
N ASN A 382 -8.59 -10.12 22.27
CA ASN A 382 -8.29 -8.78 21.82
C ASN A 382 -8.47 -8.65 20.31
N ILE A 383 -9.69 -8.37 19.87
CA ILE A 383 -10.06 -8.32 18.46
C ILE A 383 -9.62 -6.99 17.86
N ASN A 384 -8.89 -7.02 16.73
CA ASN A 384 -8.54 -5.85 15.94
C ASN A 384 -9.52 -5.60 14.82
N PHE A 385 -9.87 -6.65 14.07
CA PHE A 385 -10.85 -6.55 13.00
C PHE A 385 -11.68 -7.83 12.89
N ILE A 386 -12.87 -7.67 12.31
CA ILE A 386 -13.73 -8.76 11.83
C ILE A 386 -14.12 -8.39 10.41
N LYS A 387 -13.81 -9.24 9.43
CA LYS A 387 -14.24 -9.06 8.03
C LYS A 387 -14.81 -10.35 7.47
N ARG A 388 -15.93 -10.22 6.75
CA ARG A 388 -16.59 -11.35 6.11
C ARG A 388 -15.93 -11.67 4.77
N TYR A 389 -15.69 -12.96 4.53
CA TYR A 389 -15.32 -13.47 3.23
C TYR A 389 -16.07 -14.78 2.96
N LYS A 390 -16.89 -14.81 1.89
CA LYS A 390 -17.80 -15.93 1.58
C LYS A 390 -18.72 -16.23 2.79
N ASP A 391 -18.68 -17.47 3.29
CA ASP A 391 -19.51 -17.95 4.43
C ASP A 391 -18.81 -17.85 5.78
N SER A 392 -17.58 -17.35 5.80
CA SER A 392 -16.74 -17.23 6.98
C SER A 392 -16.44 -15.78 7.36
N TYR A 393 -16.06 -15.60 8.61
CA TYR A 393 -15.55 -14.31 9.13
C TYR A 393 -14.10 -14.50 9.53
N PHE A 394 -13.22 -13.67 8.95
CA PHE A 394 -11.82 -13.60 9.36
C PHE A 394 -11.67 -12.60 10.49
N ILE A 395 -11.00 -13.02 11.55
CA ILE A 395 -10.87 -12.31 12.80
C ILE A 395 -9.39 -12.18 13.11
N GLY A 396 -8.88 -10.96 12.98
CA GLY A 396 -7.52 -10.63 13.39
C GLY A 396 -7.48 -10.17 14.83
N THR A 397 -6.49 -10.62 15.56
CA THR A 397 -6.32 -10.29 16.98
C THR A 397 -5.00 -9.57 17.24
N TYR A 398 -4.93 -8.90 18.37
CA TYR A 398 -3.71 -8.28 18.85
C TYR A 398 -3.01 -9.21 19.86
N GLY A 399 -2.20 -10.12 19.32
CA GLY A 399 -1.39 -11.07 20.10
C GLY A 399 -1.86 -12.53 20.07
N GLY A 400 -3.03 -12.83 19.49
CA GLY A 400 -3.58 -14.18 19.37
C GLY A 400 -3.48 -14.81 18.00
N GLY A 401 -3.15 -14.02 16.97
CA GLY A 401 -3.06 -14.49 15.58
C GLY A 401 -4.36 -14.28 14.79
N LEU A 402 -4.56 -15.08 13.73
CA LEU A 402 -5.69 -15.00 12.82
C LEU A 402 -6.62 -16.21 13.00
N PHE A 403 -7.91 -15.92 13.06
CA PHE A 403 -8.95 -16.94 13.16
C PHE A 403 -9.96 -16.81 12.02
N GLU A 404 -10.53 -17.94 11.63
CA GLU A 404 -11.66 -18.05 10.73
C GLU A 404 -12.84 -18.68 11.45
N LEU A 405 -13.95 -17.94 11.53
CA LEU A 405 -15.19 -18.36 12.17
C LEU A 405 -16.27 -18.63 11.13
N ASN A 406 -16.87 -19.82 11.17
CA ASN A 406 -18.03 -20.15 10.36
C ASN A 406 -19.26 -20.37 11.26
N LEU A 407 -20.15 -19.39 11.29
CA LEU A 407 -21.36 -19.44 12.13
C LEU A 407 -22.36 -20.51 11.66
N ASN A 408 -22.40 -20.86 10.37
CA ASN A 408 -23.32 -21.88 9.86
C ASN A 408 -22.91 -23.28 10.34
N LYS A 409 -21.60 -23.52 10.46
CA LYS A 409 -21.03 -24.77 10.91
C LYS A 409 -20.74 -24.80 12.41
N ASN A 410 -20.95 -23.68 13.09
CA ASN A 410 -20.59 -23.46 14.49
C ASN A 410 -19.13 -23.90 14.77
N SER A 411 -18.21 -23.50 13.89
CA SER A 411 -16.81 -23.91 13.93
C SER A 411 -15.87 -22.73 13.76
N TYR A 412 -14.70 -22.82 14.38
CA TYR A 412 -13.62 -21.88 14.17
C TYR A 412 -12.30 -22.62 14.02
N LYS A 413 -11.37 -22.01 13.29
CA LYS A 413 -9.99 -22.50 13.17
C LYS A 413 -9.00 -21.33 13.33
N LYS A 414 -7.85 -21.60 13.93
CA LYS A 414 -6.71 -20.69 13.92
C LYS A 414 -5.87 -20.98 12.67
N HIS A 415 -5.53 -19.94 11.92
CA HIS A 415 -4.65 -20.06 10.78
C HIS A 415 -3.19 -20.19 11.23
N VAL A 416 -2.49 -21.15 10.63
CA VAL A 416 -1.04 -21.32 10.76
C VAL A 416 -0.41 -20.72 9.51
N ILE A 417 0.49 -19.77 9.69
CA ILE A 417 1.20 -19.16 8.57
C ILE A 417 2.31 -20.11 8.11
N ALA A 418 2.49 -20.23 6.78
CA ALA A 418 3.51 -21.10 6.21
C ALA A 418 4.92 -20.78 6.76
N ASN A 419 5.79 -21.79 6.77
CA ASN A 419 7.16 -21.71 7.28
C ASN A 419 7.29 -21.43 8.79
N ASN A 420 6.26 -21.74 9.59
CA ASN A 420 6.24 -21.53 11.04
C ASN A 420 6.57 -20.12 11.48
N ILE A 421 6.22 -19.11 10.66
CA ILE A 421 6.32 -17.72 11.05
C ILE A 421 5.23 -17.46 12.10
N ASP A 422 5.64 -17.06 13.31
CA ASP A 422 4.72 -16.77 14.42
C ASP A 422 4.20 -15.33 14.32
N VAL A 423 3.15 -15.14 13.51
CA VAL A 423 2.48 -13.84 13.35
C VAL A 423 1.31 -13.76 14.32
N ASN A 424 1.44 -12.91 15.30
CA ASN A 424 0.45 -12.76 16.37
C ASN A 424 -0.40 -11.48 16.25
N TYR A 425 0.03 -10.50 15.45
CA TYR A 425 -0.58 -9.17 15.38
C TYR A 425 -1.14 -8.90 13.99
N PHE A 426 -2.42 -9.25 13.79
CA PHE A 426 -3.16 -8.95 12.57
C PHE A 426 -3.93 -7.65 12.74
N MET A 427 -3.57 -6.63 11.97
CA MET A 427 -4.06 -5.27 12.15
C MET A 427 -5.27 -4.94 11.30
N ASP A 428 -5.29 -5.41 10.04
CA ASP A 428 -6.40 -5.22 9.12
C ASP A 428 -6.36 -6.26 8.00
N MET A 429 -7.44 -6.33 7.22
CA MET A 429 -7.58 -7.24 6.09
C MET A 429 -8.22 -6.51 4.92
N GLU A 430 -7.83 -6.84 3.68
CA GLU A 430 -8.50 -6.41 2.46
C GLU A 430 -8.73 -7.62 1.55
N ILE A 431 -9.81 -7.57 0.76
CA ILE A 431 -10.21 -8.66 -0.13
C ILE A 431 -9.86 -8.28 -1.56
N LYS A 432 -9.12 -9.16 -2.25
CA LYS A 432 -8.83 -9.05 -3.66
C LYS A 432 -9.16 -10.36 -4.36
N ASP A 433 -10.33 -10.45 -4.98
CA ASP A 433 -10.79 -11.66 -5.68
C ASP A 433 -10.76 -12.89 -4.77
N LYS A 434 -9.77 -13.76 -4.98
CA LYS A 434 -9.55 -14.99 -4.21
C LYS A 434 -8.41 -14.86 -3.19
N LYS A 435 -7.73 -13.73 -3.20
CA LYS A 435 -6.65 -13.41 -2.27
C LYS A 435 -7.14 -12.54 -1.14
N LEU A 436 -6.69 -12.81 0.06
CA LEU A 436 -6.93 -12.01 1.26
C LEU A 436 -5.60 -11.38 1.67
N LEU A 437 -5.57 -10.07 1.74
CA LEU A 437 -4.40 -9.27 2.06
C LEU A 437 -4.48 -8.87 3.54
N PHE A 438 -3.48 -9.23 4.32
CA PHE A 438 -3.46 -8.95 5.76
C PHE A 438 -2.32 -8.00 6.11
N ALA A 439 -2.68 -6.83 6.64
CA ALA A 439 -1.72 -5.96 7.29
C ALA A 439 -1.33 -6.54 8.65
N THR A 440 -0.03 -6.69 8.89
CA THR A 440 0.48 -7.21 10.16
C THR A 440 1.44 -6.22 10.81
N PHE A 441 1.53 -6.28 12.12
CA PHE A 441 2.55 -5.54 12.85
C PHE A 441 3.82 -6.41 12.90
N ASP A 442 4.95 -5.86 12.42
CA ASP A 442 6.30 -6.45 12.36
C ASP A 442 6.56 -7.52 11.26
N HIS A 443 5.52 -7.94 10.49
CA HIS A 443 5.70 -8.93 9.41
C HIS A 443 5.24 -8.43 8.04
N GLY A 444 4.95 -7.13 7.86
CA GLY A 444 4.53 -6.57 6.56
C GLY A 444 3.17 -7.07 6.10
N LEU A 445 3.02 -7.31 4.80
CA LEU A 445 1.77 -7.74 4.20
C LEU A 445 1.79 -9.25 3.92
N LEU A 446 0.87 -9.99 4.54
CA LEU A 446 0.65 -11.39 4.23
C LEU A 446 -0.48 -11.51 3.21
N ILE A 447 -0.33 -12.47 2.30
CA ILE A 447 -1.27 -12.74 1.22
C ILE A 447 -1.71 -14.19 1.34
N TYR A 448 -3.01 -14.41 1.53
CA TYR A 448 -3.59 -15.75 1.58
C TYR A 448 -4.40 -16.02 0.31
N ASP A 449 -4.01 -17.01 -0.45
CA ASP A 449 -4.80 -17.55 -1.56
C ASP A 449 -5.84 -18.52 -1.02
N SER A 450 -7.11 -18.13 -1.09
CA SER A 450 -8.22 -18.92 -0.54
C SER A 450 -8.60 -20.15 -1.35
N GLU A 451 -8.07 -20.32 -2.57
CA GLU A 451 -8.33 -21.52 -3.39
C GLU A 451 -7.26 -22.59 -3.17
N ASN A 452 -6.00 -22.16 -3.11
CA ASN A 452 -4.87 -23.06 -2.95
C ASN A 452 -4.47 -23.23 -1.47
N GLU A 453 -5.12 -22.51 -0.56
CA GLU A 453 -4.86 -22.50 0.88
C GLU A 453 -3.38 -22.22 1.23
N ASN A 454 -2.69 -21.43 0.41
CA ASN A 454 -1.29 -21.09 0.61
C ASN A 454 -1.10 -19.63 1.02
N TRP A 455 0.05 -19.38 1.65
CA TRP A 455 0.46 -18.06 2.08
C TRP A 455 1.63 -17.55 1.27
N ASP A 456 1.59 -16.29 0.92
CA ASP A 456 2.68 -15.52 0.33
C ASP A 456 2.98 -14.30 1.18
N TYR A 457 4.10 -13.65 0.93
CA TYR A 457 4.63 -12.57 1.76
C TYR A 457 5.12 -11.40 0.91
N PHE A 458 4.72 -10.20 1.27
CA PHE A 458 5.19 -8.97 0.68
C PHE A 458 5.92 -8.12 1.74
N GLY A 459 7.24 -8.05 1.63
CA GLY A 459 8.12 -7.43 2.62
C GLY A 459 9.29 -6.67 2.00
N PRO A 460 10.44 -6.59 2.68
CA PRO A 460 11.59 -5.78 2.24
C PRO A 460 12.11 -6.16 0.85
N ASN A 461 12.15 -7.46 0.54
CA ASN A 461 12.59 -7.97 -0.76
C ASN A 461 11.65 -7.54 -1.92
N ASN A 462 10.45 -7.10 -1.59
CA ASN A 462 9.46 -6.61 -2.55
C ASN A 462 9.40 -5.07 -2.59
N GLY A 463 10.23 -4.38 -1.82
CA GLY A 463 10.29 -2.92 -1.74
C GLY A 463 9.49 -2.29 -0.59
N LEU A 464 8.94 -3.08 0.32
CA LEU A 464 8.28 -2.58 1.52
C LEU A 464 9.31 -2.27 2.61
N LEU A 465 9.55 -1.00 2.89
CA LEU A 465 10.58 -0.56 3.84
C LEU A 465 10.17 -0.69 5.31
N ASN A 466 8.87 -0.63 5.60
CA ASN A 466 8.34 -0.71 6.97
C ASN A 466 7.39 -1.89 7.09
N LEU A 467 7.68 -2.78 8.04
CA LEU A 467 6.90 -3.99 8.28
C LEU A 467 5.75 -3.79 9.28
N ASN A 468 5.68 -2.62 9.94
CA ASN A 468 4.62 -2.29 10.87
C ASN A 468 3.43 -1.68 10.13
N LEU A 469 2.61 -2.54 9.56
CA LEU A 469 1.40 -2.12 8.85
C LEU A 469 0.22 -2.04 9.82
N ILE A 470 -0.52 -0.94 9.72
CA ILE A 470 -1.72 -0.69 10.53
C ILE A 470 -2.99 -0.92 9.71
N LYS A 471 -2.97 -0.56 8.43
CA LYS A 471 -4.14 -0.66 7.56
C LYS A 471 -3.74 -1.15 6.17
N VAL A 472 -4.67 -1.85 5.54
CA VAL A 472 -4.60 -2.20 4.11
C VAL A 472 -5.92 -1.84 3.46
N SER A 473 -5.84 -1.24 2.28
CA SER A 473 -7.00 -0.89 1.46
C SER A 473 -6.65 -1.01 -0.01
N ARG A 474 -7.64 -0.85 -0.90
CA ARG A 474 -7.43 -0.91 -2.35
C ARG A 474 -8.12 0.26 -3.04
N PHE A 475 -7.46 0.76 -4.08
CA PHE A 475 -8.04 1.71 -5.01
C PHE A 475 -7.53 1.44 -6.42
N GLU A 476 -8.45 1.07 -7.32
CA GLU A 476 -8.12 0.66 -8.70
C GLU A 476 -7.05 -0.45 -8.72
N ASN A 477 -5.89 -0.18 -9.31
CA ASN A 477 -4.77 -1.11 -9.41
C ASN A 477 -3.73 -0.94 -8.29
N TYR A 478 -4.10 -0.26 -7.21
CA TYR A 478 -3.20 -0.04 -6.08
C TYR A 478 -3.69 -0.75 -4.82
N VAL A 479 -2.78 -1.49 -4.19
CA VAL A 479 -2.87 -1.81 -2.77
C VAL A 479 -2.27 -0.65 -1.99
N ILE A 480 -3.02 -0.14 -1.03
CA ILE A 480 -2.63 1.01 -0.20
C ILE A 480 -2.38 0.50 1.21
N LEU A 481 -1.17 0.72 1.70
CA LEU A 481 -0.76 0.29 3.03
C LEU A 481 -0.53 1.51 3.92
N GLY A 482 -1.14 1.52 5.08
CA GLY A 482 -0.88 2.48 6.14
C GLY A 482 0.18 1.93 7.07
N THR A 483 1.25 2.69 7.27
CA THR A 483 2.37 2.28 8.12
C THR A 483 2.43 3.07 9.42
N LEU A 484 3.08 2.52 10.43
CA LEU A 484 3.24 3.21 11.71
C LEU A 484 4.14 4.45 11.62
N ASN A 485 5.19 4.44 10.77
CA ASN A 485 6.19 5.52 10.77
C ASN A 485 6.64 5.96 9.37
N ASN A 486 6.03 5.44 8.30
CA ASN A 486 6.49 5.69 6.93
C ASN A 486 5.39 6.16 5.98
N GLY A 487 4.31 6.75 6.52
CA GLY A 487 3.20 7.28 5.75
C GLY A 487 2.40 6.21 5.02
N LEU A 488 1.87 6.59 3.86
CA LEU A 488 1.19 5.67 2.97
C LEU A 488 2.16 5.04 1.98
N VAL A 489 1.97 3.75 1.75
CA VAL A 489 2.67 3.01 0.71
C VAL A 489 1.67 2.58 -0.35
N PHE A 490 1.92 2.94 -1.60
CA PHE A 490 1.14 2.51 -2.75
C PHE A 490 1.89 1.41 -3.48
N VAL A 491 1.26 0.26 -3.67
CA VAL A 491 1.82 -0.88 -4.39
C VAL A 491 1.02 -1.09 -5.67
N ASP A 492 1.66 -0.88 -6.83
CA ASP A 492 1.01 -1.06 -8.14
C ASP A 492 0.88 -2.55 -8.46
N GLU A 493 -0.33 -3.06 -8.50
CA GLU A 493 -0.66 -4.47 -8.77
C GLU A 493 -0.27 -4.92 -10.19
N ASN A 494 -0.19 -4.00 -11.17
CA ASN A 494 0.26 -4.32 -12.52
C ASN A 494 1.77 -4.61 -12.59
N ILE A 495 2.53 -4.10 -11.62
CA ILE A 495 3.97 -4.33 -11.48
C ILE A 495 4.21 -5.48 -10.50
N LYS A 496 3.50 -5.48 -9.36
CA LYS A 496 3.60 -6.51 -8.31
C LYS A 496 2.52 -7.57 -8.50
N LYS A 497 2.65 -8.39 -9.55
CA LYS A 497 1.65 -9.40 -9.96
C LYS A 497 1.37 -10.47 -8.89
N GLN A 498 2.21 -10.60 -7.88
CA GLN A 498 2.00 -11.51 -6.74
C GLN A 498 0.85 -11.08 -5.83
N LEU A 499 0.51 -9.78 -5.81
CA LEU A 499 -0.64 -9.25 -5.10
C LEU A 499 -1.92 -9.57 -5.86
#